data_8a333b1860f5dbbd02586d12943f50f8
#
_entry.id   8a333b1860f5dbbd02586d12943f50f8
#
_cell.length_a   1.000
_cell.length_b   1.000
_cell.length_c   1.000
_cell.angle_alpha   90.00
_cell.angle_beta   90.00
_cell.angle_gamma   90.00
#
_symmetry.space_group_name_H-M   'P 1'
#
loop_
_entity.id
_entity.type
_entity.pdbx_description
1 polymer ?
#
loop_
_entity_poly.entity_id
_entity_poly.type
_entity_poly.pdbx_seq_one_letter_code
_entity_poly.pdbx_strand_id
1 'polypeptide(L)'
;MKADLHVHTCYSSDCKSSLTEIINRCQKLQIDCLAITDHGTIDGALAIKQLAPFPVIVGEEILSTGGEIIGFFLKETIPSGLPSEKVIKLIKDQGGLVCLPHPFDGFGRYPLIASKRDILLSQIDIIEVFNARSLSTSYTKKAQLFAESNGIIASAGSDAHAPRELGKAYMEIPPFEGPDEFMASLRKGKIVGRKNGIKDHVFTTLGTLPKRLRVGKHV
;
A
#
# COMPACT_ATOMS: atom_id res chain seq x y z
N MET A 1 -2.19 -8.94 16.15
CA MET A 1 -1.81 -9.48 14.83
C MET A 1 -0.80 -8.56 14.15
N LYS A 2 0.12 -9.11 13.37
CA LYS A 2 1.05 -8.36 12.53
C LYS A 2 0.43 -8.20 11.13
N ALA A 3 0.16 -6.98 10.71
CA ALA A 3 -0.46 -6.66 9.43
C ALA A 3 0.49 -5.82 8.57
N ASP A 4 0.94 -6.37 7.43
CA ASP A 4 1.69 -5.61 6.42
C ASP A 4 0.69 -5.02 5.43
N LEU A 5 0.60 -3.69 5.41
CA LEU A 5 -0.51 -2.99 4.76
C LEU A 5 -0.19 -2.45 3.36
N HIS A 6 0.98 -2.81 2.80
CA HIS A 6 1.37 -2.39 1.45
C HIS A 6 2.26 -3.46 0.82
N VAL A 7 1.67 -4.31 -0.04
CA VAL A 7 2.36 -5.45 -0.66
C VAL A 7 1.90 -5.63 -2.10
N HIS A 8 2.87 -5.89 -2.99
CA HIS A 8 2.62 -6.16 -4.41
C HIS A 8 2.86 -7.63 -4.76
N THR A 9 2.13 -8.12 -5.76
CA THR A 9 2.20 -9.48 -6.29
C THR A 9 2.61 -9.50 -7.76
N CYS A 10 2.70 -10.68 -8.36
CA CYS A 10 2.96 -10.83 -9.80
C CYS A 10 1.82 -10.29 -10.69
N TYR A 11 0.70 -9.85 -10.12
CA TYR A 11 -0.36 -9.14 -10.83
C TYR A 11 -0.03 -7.66 -11.04
N SER A 12 0.82 -7.09 -10.21
CA SER A 12 1.38 -5.75 -10.42
C SER A 12 2.40 -5.75 -11.57
N SER A 13 2.40 -4.68 -12.38
CA SER A 13 3.27 -4.59 -13.56
C SER A 13 4.77 -4.58 -13.23
N ASP A 14 5.13 -4.22 -12.00
CA ASP A 14 6.49 -4.02 -11.51
C ASP A 14 6.92 -5.01 -10.42
N CYS A 15 6.11 -6.05 -10.16
CA CYS A 15 6.43 -7.11 -9.22
C CYS A 15 6.43 -8.49 -9.91
N LYS A 16 7.25 -9.42 -9.42
CA LYS A 16 7.32 -10.81 -9.92
C LYS A 16 7.03 -11.85 -8.83
N SER A 17 6.74 -11.41 -7.60
CA SER A 17 6.49 -12.31 -6.48
C SER A 17 5.23 -13.13 -6.71
N SER A 18 5.35 -14.45 -6.80
CA SER A 18 4.20 -15.33 -6.88
C SER A 18 3.42 -15.36 -5.57
N LEU A 19 2.13 -15.66 -5.65
CA LEU A 19 1.26 -15.74 -4.47
C LEU A 19 1.78 -16.78 -3.46
N THR A 20 2.28 -17.91 -3.95
CA THR A 20 2.84 -18.96 -3.10
C THR A 20 4.09 -18.50 -2.34
N GLU A 21 5.00 -17.78 -3.02
CA GLU A 21 6.20 -17.23 -2.35
C GLU A 21 5.82 -16.23 -1.26
N ILE A 22 4.81 -15.37 -1.51
CA ILE A 22 4.29 -14.41 -0.54
C ILE A 22 3.70 -15.13 0.66
N ILE A 23 2.81 -16.10 0.44
CA ILE A 23 2.16 -16.87 1.52
C ILE A 23 3.21 -17.59 2.39
N ASN A 24 4.13 -18.33 1.76
CA ASN A 24 5.20 -19.05 2.48
C ASN A 24 6.07 -18.10 3.30
N ARG A 25 6.35 -16.90 2.74
CA ARG A 25 7.14 -15.90 3.43
C ARG A 25 6.40 -15.32 4.64
N CYS A 26 5.12 -15.03 4.51
CA CYS A 26 4.29 -14.55 5.62
C CYS A 26 4.21 -15.56 6.75
N GLN A 27 3.97 -16.83 6.45
CA GLN A 27 3.96 -17.90 7.45
C GLN A 27 5.30 -17.99 8.19
N LYS A 28 6.43 -17.94 7.48
CA LYS A 28 7.76 -17.94 8.08
C LYS A 28 8.03 -16.75 8.99
N LEU A 29 7.49 -15.57 8.67
CA LEU A 29 7.65 -14.34 9.43
C LEU A 29 6.57 -14.13 10.51
N GLN A 30 5.56 -15.01 10.54
CA GLN A 30 4.38 -14.86 11.39
C GLN A 30 3.68 -13.50 11.12
N ILE A 31 3.50 -13.17 9.84
CA ILE A 31 2.63 -12.08 9.41
C ILE A 31 1.22 -12.65 9.37
N ASP A 32 0.32 -12.03 10.13
CA ASP A 32 -1.03 -12.53 10.38
C ASP A 32 -2.08 -11.92 9.44
N CYS A 33 -1.74 -10.85 8.73
CA CYS A 33 -2.63 -10.18 7.78
C CYS A 33 -1.82 -9.45 6.70
N LEU A 34 -2.31 -9.45 5.47
CA LEU A 34 -1.77 -8.65 4.37
C LEU A 34 -2.84 -7.72 3.78
N ALA A 35 -2.45 -6.51 3.40
CA ALA A 35 -3.14 -5.77 2.35
C ALA A 35 -2.36 -5.93 1.04
N ILE A 36 -3.00 -6.52 0.04
CA ILE A 36 -2.45 -6.57 -1.31
C ILE A 36 -2.94 -5.36 -2.07
N THR A 37 -2.00 -4.62 -2.63
CA THR A 37 -2.21 -3.28 -3.22
C THR A 37 -1.56 -3.19 -4.60
N ASP A 38 -1.78 -4.19 -5.45
CA ASP A 38 -1.24 -4.22 -6.81
C ASP A 38 -1.62 -2.96 -7.60
N HIS A 39 -0.74 -2.50 -8.49
CA HIS A 39 -1.03 -1.37 -9.35
C HIS A 39 -2.10 -1.70 -10.39
N GLY A 40 -3.21 -0.95 -10.36
CA GLY A 40 -4.26 -0.98 -11.39
C GLY A 40 -5.11 -2.25 -11.43
N THR A 41 -5.11 -3.08 -10.37
CA THR A 41 -5.94 -4.29 -10.28
C THR A 41 -6.09 -4.77 -8.84
N ILE A 42 -7.23 -5.40 -8.53
CA ILE A 42 -7.46 -6.15 -7.30
C ILE A 42 -7.34 -7.67 -7.49
N ASP A 43 -7.04 -8.15 -8.70
CA ASP A 43 -7.08 -9.58 -9.02
C ASP A 43 -6.07 -10.39 -8.19
N GLY A 44 -4.88 -9.84 -7.95
CA GLY A 44 -3.87 -10.45 -7.06
C GLY A 44 -4.37 -10.59 -5.63
N ALA A 45 -5.04 -9.57 -5.12
CA ALA A 45 -5.65 -9.59 -3.79
C ALA A 45 -6.77 -10.62 -3.67
N LEU A 46 -7.64 -10.72 -4.68
CA LEU A 46 -8.72 -11.72 -4.73
C LEU A 46 -8.14 -13.12 -4.80
N ALA A 47 -7.14 -13.34 -5.63
CA ALA A 47 -6.52 -14.64 -5.81
C ALA A 47 -5.80 -15.13 -4.52
N ILE A 48 -4.99 -14.28 -3.90
CA ILE A 48 -4.27 -14.66 -2.66
C ILE A 48 -5.22 -14.84 -1.48
N LYS A 49 -6.33 -14.09 -1.42
CA LYS A 49 -7.36 -14.22 -0.38
C LYS A 49 -8.00 -15.62 -0.35
N GLN A 50 -8.08 -16.30 -1.50
CA GLN A 50 -8.59 -17.67 -1.60
C GLN A 50 -7.56 -18.72 -1.17
N LEU A 51 -6.27 -18.40 -1.21
CA LEU A 51 -5.16 -19.34 -0.97
C LEU A 51 -4.53 -19.18 0.41
N ALA A 52 -4.54 -17.96 0.96
CA ALA A 52 -3.86 -17.64 2.20
C ALA A 52 -4.58 -18.21 3.43
N PRO A 53 -3.87 -18.82 4.39
CA PRO A 53 -4.45 -19.28 5.64
C PRO A 53 -4.62 -18.17 6.70
N PHE A 54 -4.55 -16.91 6.28
CA PHE A 54 -4.67 -15.72 7.12
C PHE A 54 -5.50 -14.65 6.39
N PRO A 55 -6.06 -13.66 7.10
CA PRO A 55 -6.82 -12.57 6.51
C PRO A 55 -6.04 -11.77 5.46
N VAL A 56 -6.73 -11.45 4.36
CA VAL A 56 -6.23 -10.58 3.29
C VAL A 56 -7.21 -9.43 3.07
N ILE A 57 -6.72 -8.21 3.18
CA ILE A 57 -7.41 -6.99 2.78
C ILE A 57 -7.25 -6.85 1.27
N VAL A 58 -8.37 -6.79 0.57
CA VAL A 58 -8.39 -6.50 -0.87
C VAL A 58 -8.18 -5.01 -1.06
N GLY A 59 -7.07 -4.66 -1.66
CA GLY A 59 -6.70 -3.27 -1.94
C GLY A 59 -6.14 -3.10 -3.35
N GLU A 60 -5.89 -1.86 -3.69
CA GLU A 60 -5.29 -1.45 -4.96
C GLU A 60 -4.51 -0.15 -4.74
N GLU A 61 -3.30 -0.05 -5.29
CA GLU A 61 -2.59 1.21 -5.42
C GLU A 61 -2.89 1.83 -6.79
N ILE A 62 -3.69 2.89 -6.76
CA ILE A 62 -4.29 3.52 -7.93
C ILE A 62 -3.49 4.76 -8.30
N LEU A 63 -2.93 4.80 -9.52
CA LEU A 63 -2.29 6.00 -10.05
C LEU A 63 -3.36 6.96 -10.56
N SER A 64 -3.67 8.00 -9.77
CA SER A 64 -4.54 9.11 -10.19
C SER A 64 -3.73 10.17 -10.95
N THR A 65 -4.41 11.16 -11.56
CA THR A 65 -3.73 12.31 -12.19
C THR A 65 -3.01 13.23 -11.18
N GLY A 66 -3.32 13.10 -9.89
CA GLY A 66 -2.70 13.88 -8.82
C GLY A 66 -1.64 13.11 -8.03
N GLY A 67 -1.56 11.79 -8.20
CA GLY A 67 -0.63 10.92 -7.47
C GLY A 67 -1.24 9.58 -7.09
N GLU A 68 -0.49 8.78 -6.35
CA GLU A 68 -0.88 7.44 -5.91
C GLU A 68 -1.83 7.50 -4.70
N ILE A 69 -2.86 6.65 -4.73
CA ILE A 69 -3.87 6.50 -3.68
C ILE A 69 -4.09 5.01 -3.49
N ILE A 70 -4.04 4.52 -2.26
CA ILE A 70 -4.44 3.15 -1.94
C ILE A 70 -5.90 3.14 -1.49
N GLY A 71 -6.70 2.26 -2.13
CA GLY A 71 -8.00 1.86 -1.65
C GLY A 71 -7.91 0.53 -0.90
N PHE A 72 -8.44 0.46 0.34
CA PHE A 72 -8.59 -0.81 1.06
C PHE A 72 -10.05 -1.27 1.06
N PHE A 73 -10.27 -2.59 1.20
CA PHE A 73 -11.58 -3.23 1.23
C PHE A 73 -12.38 -3.02 -0.06
N LEU A 74 -11.69 -3.02 -1.19
CA LEU A 74 -12.31 -2.86 -2.50
C LEU A 74 -13.04 -4.14 -2.93
N LYS A 75 -14.06 -3.95 -3.78
CA LYS A 75 -14.87 -5.01 -4.40
C LYS A 75 -14.61 -5.10 -5.90
N GLU A 76 -14.22 -3.99 -6.51
CA GLU A 76 -13.96 -3.82 -7.93
C GLU A 76 -12.72 -2.96 -8.16
N THR A 77 -11.99 -3.25 -9.24
CA THR A 77 -10.83 -2.46 -9.68
C THR A 77 -11.24 -1.03 -10.03
N ILE A 78 -10.41 -0.07 -9.67
CA ILE A 78 -10.60 1.35 -10.01
C ILE A 78 -9.60 1.74 -11.11
N PRO A 79 -10.07 2.24 -12.27
CA PRO A 79 -9.19 2.59 -13.36
C PRO A 79 -8.15 3.66 -13.00
N SER A 80 -6.89 3.45 -13.37
CA SER A 80 -5.83 4.45 -13.26
C SER A 80 -6.06 5.65 -14.20
N GLY A 81 -5.41 6.78 -13.91
CA GLY A 81 -5.48 8.00 -14.74
C GLY A 81 -6.70 8.88 -14.49
N LEU A 82 -7.57 8.53 -13.54
CA LEU A 82 -8.69 9.35 -13.13
C LEU A 82 -8.22 10.51 -12.22
N PRO A 83 -8.97 11.63 -12.15
CA PRO A 83 -8.75 12.65 -11.13
C PRO A 83 -8.81 12.08 -9.71
N SER A 84 -7.98 12.58 -8.80
CA SER A 84 -7.88 12.06 -7.42
C SER A 84 -9.22 12.06 -6.68
N GLU A 85 -10.02 13.11 -6.86
CA GLU A 85 -11.37 13.23 -6.29
C GLU A 85 -12.29 12.11 -6.77
N LYS A 86 -12.16 11.72 -8.04
CA LYS A 86 -12.95 10.63 -8.63
C LYS A 86 -12.50 9.28 -8.09
N VAL A 87 -11.19 9.06 -7.94
CA VAL A 87 -10.63 7.84 -7.32
C VAL A 87 -11.14 7.70 -5.89
N ILE A 88 -11.00 8.74 -5.07
CA ILE A 88 -11.47 8.76 -3.69
C ILE A 88 -12.96 8.44 -3.61
N LYS A 89 -13.77 9.10 -4.47
CA LYS A 89 -15.20 8.81 -4.53
C LYS A 89 -15.49 7.34 -4.84
N LEU A 90 -14.81 6.76 -5.83
CA LEU A 90 -15.02 5.35 -6.20
C LEU A 90 -14.60 4.37 -5.10
N ILE A 91 -13.56 4.69 -4.31
CA ILE A 91 -13.19 3.91 -3.12
C ILE A 91 -14.32 3.97 -2.09
N LYS A 92 -14.83 5.17 -1.79
CA LYS A 92 -15.90 5.37 -0.82
C LYS A 92 -17.23 4.75 -1.25
N ASP A 93 -17.58 4.83 -2.52
CA ASP A 93 -18.79 4.21 -3.09
C ASP A 93 -18.80 2.68 -2.90
N GLN A 94 -17.63 2.05 -2.81
CA GLN A 94 -17.48 0.62 -2.51
C GLN A 94 -17.51 0.30 -1.00
N GLY A 95 -17.56 1.29 -0.13
CA GLY A 95 -17.40 1.16 1.32
C GLY A 95 -15.94 0.98 1.74
N GLY A 96 -15.00 1.31 0.84
CA GLY A 96 -13.57 1.21 1.07
C GLY A 96 -12.98 2.37 1.88
N LEU A 97 -11.73 2.19 2.32
CA LEU A 97 -10.96 3.18 3.05
C LEU A 97 -9.87 3.76 2.15
N VAL A 98 -9.69 5.07 2.24
CA VAL A 98 -8.70 5.81 1.45
C VAL A 98 -7.42 5.96 2.26
N CYS A 99 -6.32 5.42 1.74
CA CYS A 99 -4.99 5.58 2.32
C CYS A 99 -4.08 6.38 1.38
N LEU A 100 -3.36 7.32 1.95
CA LEU A 100 -2.34 8.08 1.24
C LEU A 100 -0.98 7.39 1.41
N PRO A 101 -0.45 6.69 0.37
CA PRO A 101 0.80 5.97 0.46
C PRO A 101 1.99 6.94 0.42
N HIS A 102 3.06 6.64 1.14
CA HIS A 102 4.38 7.32 1.12
C HIS A 102 4.34 8.81 0.69
N PRO A 103 3.56 9.68 1.37
CA PRO A 103 3.10 10.97 0.86
C PRO A 103 4.20 12.02 0.63
N PHE A 104 5.44 11.77 1.06
CA PHE A 104 6.56 12.69 0.93
C PHE A 104 7.75 12.10 0.16
N ASP A 105 7.62 10.89 -0.37
CA ASP A 105 8.66 10.26 -1.18
C ASP A 105 8.74 10.94 -2.56
N GLY A 106 9.93 11.37 -2.96
CA GLY A 106 10.10 12.18 -4.17
C GLY A 106 10.76 11.48 -5.36
N PHE A 107 11.33 10.30 -5.19
CA PHE A 107 12.12 9.65 -6.24
C PHE A 107 11.38 8.47 -6.88
N GLY A 108 10.90 8.65 -8.12
CA GLY A 108 10.24 7.59 -8.90
C GLY A 108 8.88 7.17 -8.35
N ARG A 109 8.28 7.98 -7.48
CA ARG A 109 6.95 7.83 -6.90
C ARG A 109 6.11 9.05 -7.21
N TYR A 110 4.83 8.87 -7.21
CA TYR A 110 3.86 9.92 -7.50
C TYR A 110 3.04 10.26 -6.25
N PRO A 111 3.66 10.92 -5.23
CA PRO A 111 2.94 11.24 -4.01
C PRO A 111 1.83 12.24 -4.30
N LEU A 112 0.64 11.99 -3.75
CA LEU A 112 -0.46 12.93 -3.79
C LEU A 112 -0.15 14.12 -2.89
N ILE A 113 0.73 15.02 -3.32
CA ILE A 113 1.04 16.25 -2.60
C ILE A 113 0.44 17.46 -3.35
N ALA A 114 -0.67 17.96 -2.84
CA ALA A 114 -0.80 19.33 -2.41
C ALA A 114 -0.99 20.47 -3.39
N SER A 115 -1.67 20.34 -4.49
CA SER A 115 -2.26 21.53 -5.10
C SER A 115 -3.72 21.80 -4.69
N LYS A 116 -4.37 20.83 -4.00
CA LYS A 116 -5.77 20.91 -3.54
C LYS A 116 -5.94 20.27 -2.14
N ARG A 117 -5.02 20.55 -1.23
CA ARG A 117 -4.86 19.87 0.07
C ARG A 117 -6.12 19.80 0.91
N ASP A 118 -6.81 20.91 1.09
CA ASP A 118 -7.83 21.02 2.13
C ASP A 118 -9.11 20.25 1.81
N ILE A 119 -9.50 20.18 0.52
CA ILE A 119 -10.72 19.45 0.11
C ILE A 119 -10.53 17.94 0.16
N LEU A 120 -9.34 17.44 -0.20
CA LEU A 120 -9.06 16.02 -0.24
C LEU A 120 -8.73 15.43 1.14
N LEU A 121 -8.09 16.20 2.03
CA LEU A 121 -7.67 15.73 3.35
C LEU A 121 -8.83 15.24 4.21
N SER A 122 -9.98 15.89 4.14
CA SER A 122 -11.19 15.46 4.88
C SER A 122 -11.74 14.09 4.43
N GLN A 123 -11.29 13.59 3.28
CA GLN A 123 -11.72 12.32 2.71
C GLN A 123 -10.65 11.21 2.86
N ILE A 124 -9.46 11.55 3.36
CA ILE A 124 -8.37 10.59 3.64
C ILE A 124 -8.61 9.98 5.02
N ASP A 125 -8.68 8.66 5.09
CA ASP A 125 -8.86 7.92 6.35
C ASP A 125 -7.54 7.59 7.01
N ILE A 126 -6.51 7.27 6.20
CA ILE A 126 -5.25 6.69 6.63
C ILE A 126 -4.09 7.36 5.88
N ILE A 127 -2.96 7.53 6.56
CA ILE A 127 -1.70 7.95 5.95
C ILE A 127 -0.63 6.89 6.24
N GLU A 128 0.06 6.43 5.22
CA GLU A 128 1.24 5.59 5.38
C GLU A 128 2.41 6.46 5.83
N VAL A 129 2.66 6.46 7.14
CA VAL A 129 3.74 7.27 7.72
C VAL A 129 5.09 6.55 7.72
N PHE A 130 5.08 5.22 7.62
CA PHE A 130 6.30 4.43 7.48
C PHE A 130 6.18 3.45 6.32
N ASN A 131 6.98 3.66 5.30
CA ASN A 131 7.15 2.76 4.18
C ASN A 131 8.59 2.23 4.17
N ALA A 132 8.78 0.90 4.12
CA ALA A 132 10.13 0.32 4.21
C ALA A 132 10.98 0.63 2.98
N ARG A 133 10.39 0.94 1.83
CA ARG A 133 11.10 1.34 0.60
C ARG A 133 11.46 2.81 0.54
N SER A 134 10.93 3.64 1.44
CA SER A 134 11.32 5.05 1.51
C SER A 134 12.80 5.23 1.73
N LEU A 135 13.47 6.03 0.90
CA LEU A 135 14.91 6.22 0.94
C LEU A 135 15.38 7.08 2.13
N SER A 136 14.53 7.96 2.65
CA SER A 136 14.91 8.91 3.70
C SER A 136 14.05 8.76 4.96
N THR A 137 14.70 8.84 6.12
CA THR A 137 14.01 8.93 7.41
C THR A 137 13.27 10.27 7.59
N SER A 138 13.70 11.31 6.86
CA SER A 138 13.02 12.61 6.89
C SER A 138 11.60 12.53 6.32
N TYR A 139 11.34 11.64 5.36
CA TYR A 139 10.01 11.42 4.80
C TYR A 139 9.07 10.81 5.84
N THR A 140 9.53 9.78 6.56
CA THR A 140 8.81 9.19 7.70
C THR A 140 8.42 10.26 8.72
N LYS A 141 9.38 11.09 9.14
CA LYS A 141 9.11 12.14 10.14
C LYS A 141 8.09 13.17 9.62
N LYS A 142 8.19 13.58 8.35
CA LYS A 142 7.23 14.50 7.73
C LYS A 142 5.82 13.89 7.68
N ALA A 143 5.72 12.61 7.29
CA ALA A 143 4.45 11.90 7.21
C ALA A 143 3.79 11.75 8.59
N GLN A 144 4.57 11.43 9.63
CA GLN A 144 4.08 11.36 11.00
C GLN A 144 3.53 12.70 11.48
N LEU A 145 4.31 13.77 11.36
CA LEU A 145 3.88 15.11 11.75
C LEU A 145 2.63 15.56 10.99
N PHE A 146 2.55 15.21 9.71
CA PHE A 146 1.40 15.54 8.88
C PHE A 146 0.15 14.78 9.33
N ALA A 147 0.25 13.48 9.60
CA ALA A 147 -0.85 12.67 10.12
C ALA A 147 -1.35 13.20 11.47
N GLU A 148 -0.43 13.47 12.41
CA GLU A 148 -0.74 14.03 13.73
C GLU A 148 -1.42 15.40 13.64
N SER A 149 -0.88 16.32 12.83
CA SER A 149 -1.43 17.68 12.66
C SER A 149 -2.83 17.72 12.06
N ASN A 150 -3.21 16.68 11.31
CA ASN A 150 -4.51 16.59 10.65
C ASN A 150 -5.46 15.57 11.32
N GLY A 151 -5.05 14.92 12.41
CA GLY A 151 -5.85 13.91 13.10
C GLY A 151 -6.15 12.67 12.28
N ILE A 152 -5.32 12.36 11.25
CA ILE A 152 -5.49 11.22 10.35
C ILE A 152 -4.74 10.01 10.91
N ILE A 153 -5.32 8.81 10.77
CA ILE A 153 -4.74 7.59 11.31
C ILE A 153 -3.46 7.22 10.55
N ALA A 154 -2.42 6.87 11.30
CA ALA A 154 -1.15 6.43 10.75
C ALA A 154 -1.16 4.93 10.42
N SER A 155 -0.51 4.54 9.32
CA SER A 155 -0.23 3.15 8.96
C SER A 155 1.23 2.95 8.55
N ALA A 156 1.58 1.69 8.31
CA ALA A 156 2.88 1.29 7.78
C ALA A 156 2.76 0.08 6.85
N GLY A 157 3.63 0.02 5.85
CA GLY A 157 3.75 -1.11 4.96
C GLY A 157 5.17 -1.36 4.47
N SER A 158 5.44 -2.59 4.06
CA SER A 158 6.74 -2.94 3.48
C SER A 158 6.93 -2.41 2.07
N ASP A 159 5.84 -2.25 1.33
CA ASP A 159 5.82 -1.94 -0.09
C ASP A 159 6.66 -2.98 -0.86
N ALA A 160 6.45 -4.25 -0.49
CA ALA A 160 7.27 -5.35 -0.93
C ALA A 160 7.00 -5.69 -2.40
N HIS A 161 8.04 -5.68 -3.23
CA HIS A 161 8.04 -6.15 -4.61
C HIS A 161 8.86 -7.44 -4.79
N ALA A 162 9.41 -7.96 -3.69
CA ALA A 162 10.08 -9.25 -3.62
C ALA A 162 9.80 -9.90 -2.26
N PRO A 163 9.75 -11.25 -2.16
CA PRO A 163 9.44 -11.94 -0.91
C PRO A 163 10.37 -11.57 0.26
N ARG A 164 11.63 -11.22 0.00
CA ARG A 164 12.60 -10.80 1.02
C ARG A 164 12.28 -9.45 1.67
N GLU A 165 11.44 -8.63 1.01
CA GLU A 165 11.03 -7.30 1.49
C GLU A 165 9.84 -7.36 2.43
N LEU A 166 9.03 -8.43 2.35
CA LEU A 166 7.87 -8.66 3.20
C LEU A 166 8.22 -8.62 4.69
N GLY A 167 7.35 -7.98 5.47
CA GLY A 167 7.47 -7.87 6.91
C GLY A 167 8.61 -6.96 7.37
N LYS A 168 9.21 -6.16 6.48
CA LYS A 168 10.17 -5.11 6.89
C LYS A 168 9.49 -3.93 7.53
N ALA A 169 8.22 -3.68 7.23
CA ALA A 169 7.35 -2.80 7.98
C ALA A 169 5.96 -3.43 8.09
N TYR A 170 5.34 -3.27 9.24
CA TYR A 170 3.99 -3.76 9.53
C TYR A 170 3.39 -3.01 10.72
N MET A 171 2.10 -3.17 10.90
CA MET A 171 1.36 -2.73 12.08
C MET A 171 1.18 -3.90 13.04
N GLU A 172 1.41 -3.69 14.34
CA GLU A 172 0.89 -4.57 15.39
C GLU A 172 -0.45 -4.01 15.86
N ILE A 173 -1.55 -4.71 15.54
CA ILE A 173 -2.92 -4.25 15.79
C ILE A 173 -3.77 -5.37 16.42
N PRO A 174 -4.84 -5.03 17.15
CA PRO A 174 -5.89 -5.99 17.52
C PRO A 174 -6.47 -6.68 16.29
N PRO A 175 -7.04 -7.90 16.42
CA PRO A 175 -7.86 -8.51 15.39
C PRO A 175 -9.06 -7.61 15.02
N PHE A 176 -9.54 -7.74 13.78
CA PHE A 176 -10.65 -6.93 13.27
C PHE A 176 -11.47 -7.70 12.23
N GLU A 177 -12.74 -7.31 12.07
CA GLU A 177 -13.61 -7.73 10.98
C GLU A 177 -14.14 -6.50 10.25
N GLY A 178 -13.81 -6.40 8.95
CA GLY A 178 -14.24 -5.28 8.10
C GLY A 178 -13.57 -3.93 8.37
N PRO A 179 -13.99 -2.90 7.62
CA PRO A 179 -13.31 -1.59 7.61
C PRO A 179 -13.44 -0.81 8.92
N ASP A 180 -14.58 -0.84 9.59
CA ASP A 180 -14.81 -0.05 10.81
C ASP A 180 -13.95 -0.53 11.98
N GLU A 181 -13.93 -1.87 12.19
CA GLU A 181 -13.07 -2.45 13.23
C GLU A 181 -11.58 -2.32 12.87
N PHE A 182 -11.23 -2.41 11.58
CA PHE A 182 -9.87 -2.15 11.13
C PHE A 182 -9.41 -0.73 11.51
N MET A 183 -10.23 0.28 11.27
CA MET A 183 -9.95 1.65 11.68
C MET A 183 -9.79 1.79 13.21
N ALA A 184 -10.66 1.13 13.97
CA ALA A 184 -10.55 1.09 15.43
C ALA A 184 -9.27 0.38 15.91
N SER A 185 -8.86 -0.67 15.21
CA SER A 185 -7.64 -1.43 15.50
C SER A 185 -6.37 -0.64 15.13
N LEU A 186 -6.37 0.06 13.99
CA LEU A 186 -5.25 0.93 13.59
C LEU A 186 -4.99 2.04 14.61
N ARG A 187 -6.05 2.65 15.20
CA ARG A 187 -5.91 3.68 16.25
C ARG A 187 -5.16 3.18 17.49
N LYS A 188 -5.23 1.88 17.77
CA LYS A 188 -4.54 1.21 18.89
C LYS A 188 -3.22 0.58 18.46
N GLY A 189 -2.91 0.66 17.18
CA GLY A 189 -1.80 -0.03 16.56
C GLY A 189 -0.45 0.58 16.88
N LYS A 190 0.58 -0.26 16.74
CA LYS A 190 1.97 0.14 16.83
C LYS A 190 2.68 -0.15 15.51
N ILE A 191 3.41 0.81 15.01
CA ILE A 191 4.26 0.67 13.84
C ILE A 191 5.54 -0.08 14.24
N VAL A 192 5.85 -1.13 13.49
CA VAL A 192 7.13 -1.84 13.57
C VAL A 192 7.75 -1.83 12.19
N GLY A 193 8.98 -1.33 12.07
CA GLY A 193 9.58 -1.24 10.75
C GLY A 193 11.07 -0.98 10.76
N ARG A 194 11.72 -1.46 9.68
CA ARG A 194 13.09 -1.16 9.29
C ARG A 194 13.12 -0.87 7.79
N LYS A 195 13.92 0.09 7.38
CA LYS A 195 14.04 0.44 5.96
C LYS A 195 14.75 -0.64 5.15
N ASN A 196 14.41 -0.73 3.87
CA ASN A 196 15.13 -1.53 2.90
C ASN A 196 16.57 -1.01 2.74
N GLY A 197 17.51 -1.92 2.51
CA GLY A 197 18.86 -1.53 2.12
C GLY A 197 18.92 -1.09 0.65
N ILE A 198 19.94 -0.32 0.30
CA ILE A 198 20.19 0.13 -1.09
C ILE A 198 20.22 -1.08 -2.06
N LYS A 199 20.77 -2.21 -1.63
CA LYS A 199 20.82 -3.45 -2.42
C LYS A 199 19.43 -3.99 -2.79
N ASP A 200 18.45 -3.86 -1.90
CA ASP A 200 17.09 -4.33 -2.15
C ASP A 200 16.42 -3.51 -3.26
N HIS A 201 16.61 -2.18 -3.25
CA HIS A 201 16.10 -1.29 -4.30
C HIS A 201 16.70 -1.60 -5.68
N VAL A 202 18.00 -1.82 -5.76
CA VAL A 202 18.69 -2.12 -7.03
C VAL A 202 18.17 -3.44 -7.61
N PHE A 203 18.01 -4.48 -6.79
CA PHE A 203 17.54 -5.79 -7.26
C PHE A 203 16.10 -5.78 -7.78
N THR A 204 15.19 -5.08 -7.10
CA THR A 204 13.80 -4.99 -7.54
C THR A 204 13.67 -4.15 -8.81
N THR A 205 14.35 -3.02 -8.90
CA THR A 205 14.32 -2.14 -10.08
C THR A 205 14.90 -2.84 -11.32
N LEU A 206 16.04 -3.51 -11.21
CA LEU A 206 16.65 -4.26 -12.32
C LEU A 206 15.80 -5.46 -12.73
N GLY A 207 15.18 -6.14 -11.77
CA GLY A 207 14.32 -7.30 -12.03
C GLY A 207 13.02 -6.97 -12.79
N THR A 208 12.56 -5.71 -12.75
CA THR A 208 11.30 -5.25 -13.36
C THR A 208 11.48 -4.47 -14.67
N LEU A 209 12.71 -4.04 -14.99
CA LEU A 209 13.04 -3.30 -16.23
C LEU A 209 12.39 -3.89 -17.51
N PRO A 210 12.41 -5.21 -17.78
CA PRO A 210 11.80 -5.75 -19.00
C PRO A 210 10.27 -5.61 -19.05
N LYS A 211 9.58 -5.58 -17.92
CA LYS A 211 8.12 -5.38 -17.85
C LYS A 211 7.74 -3.92 -18.12
N ARG A 212 8.47 -2.97 -17.57
CA ARG A 212 8.22 -1.53 -17.78
C ARG A 212 8.36 -1.10 -19.24
N LEU A 213 9.29 -1.71 -20.00
CA LEU A 213 9.49 -1.44 -21.42
C LEU A 213 8.39 -2.02 -22.32
N ARG A 214 7.61 -3.02 -21.86
CA ARG A 214 6.51 -3.63 -22.63
C ARG A 214 5.20 -2.86 -22.53
N VAL A 215 4.98 -2.10 -21.49
CA VAL A 215 3.73 -1.31 -21.30
C VAL A 215 3.69 -0.06 -22.19
N GLY A 216 4.81 0.39 -22.75
CA GLY A 216 4.88 1.56 -23.63
C GLY A 216 4.59 1.33 -25.12
N LYS A 217 4.04 0.16 -25.53
CA LYS A 217 3.80 -0.18 -26.97
C LYS A 217 2.33 -0.47 -27.33
N HIS A 218 1.39 0.01 -26.55
CA HIS A 218 -0.03 0.01 -26.96
C HIS A 218 -0.59 1.43 -26.77
N VAL A 219 -0.35 2.26 -27.76
CA VAL A 219 -1.19 3.38 -28.17
C VAL A 219 -1.71 3.05 -29.56
#